data_8daa7ad372bf5739c0ab19b1be569a4f
#
_entry.id   8daa7ad372bf5739c0ab19b1be569a4f
#
_cell.length_a   1.000
_cell.length_b   1.000
_cell.length_c   1.000
_cell.angle_alpha   90.00
_cell.angle_beta   90.00
_cell.angle_gamma   90.00
#
_symmetry.space_group_name_H-M   'P 1'
#
loop_
_entity.id
_entity.type
_entity.pdbx_description
1 polymer ?
#
loop_
_entity_poly.entity_id
_entity_poly.type
_entity_poly.pdbx_seq_one_letter_code
_entity_poly.pdbx_strand_id
1 'polypeptide(L)'
;YDGDLESIAAYSAIYFSEDAFEEILKKDSTIKDEFSFLINDDLDLISASDPSLFSNNLAIQALQSDPSASGQFQLVNYGEFSAYTACFPLKNTDWYMCSLIPRNQVAGIGHSVVTNFAVTYGMIALFALFIAYKLSESIADRIIGVALQMETIRKGRPEPLELSDAGNDEIGVLSGTYNYMTAEINHLMDYEEKAAKELRNAEFRALQAQINPHFLYNTLDMINWLSQSGQSEKVTEAIQALTRFYRLTLGSRDLISTVHDEVTHVTLYIQLQNMRYNDCAEFIADVPPELDSFSIPRLTFQPIVENALLHGIMMKEEKKGTILLTGWKEGNDIVFIISDDGAGIPPEKLDSLLDEHTQAVVGSSSRHIGVSNTNLRLKSLYGSKYGLSFTSVPGQGTEVTLRIPALEDEF
;
A
#
# COMPACT_ATOMS: atom_id res chain seq x y z
N TYR A 1 -6.01 -26.06 -127.11
CA TYR A 1 -5.07 -24.98 -126.91
C TYR A 1 -4.33 -25.26 -125.59
N ASP A 2 -3.24 -25.92 -125.81
CA ASP A 2 -2.23 -26.06 -124.79
C ASP A 2 -1.40 -24.78 -124.80
N GLY A 3 -1.40 -24.07 -123.75
CA GLY A 3 -0.49 -22.95 -123.56
C GLY A 3 0.15 -23.08 -122.24
N ASP A 4 1.37 -23.60 -122.20
CA ASP A 4 2.31 -23.52 -121.09
C ASP A 4 2.51 -22.06 -120.71
N LEU A 5 1.95 -21.64 -119.62
CA LEU A 5 2.12 -20.35 -118.96
C LEU A 5 3.11 -20.50 -117.82
N GLU A 6 4.35 -20.95 -118.11
CA GLU A 6 5.51 -20.74 -117.27
C GLU A 6 6.36 -19.57 -117.80
N SER A 7 5.72 -18.45 -117.97
CA SER A 7 6.47 -17.21 -118.14
C SER A 7 5.99 -16.17 -117.15
N ILE A 8 6.81 -15.87 -116.25
CA ILE A 8 6.63 -14.76 -115.32
C ILE A 8 6.39 -13.50 -116.15
N ALA A 9 5.15 -12.98 -116.13
CA ALA A 9 4.73 -11.87 -116.96
C ALA A 9 5.15 -10.50 -116.47
N ALA A 10 5.51 -10.36 -115.21
CA ALA A 10 6.04 -9.12 -114.67
C ALA A 10 6.73 -9.35 -113.30
N TYR A 11 7.80 -8.69 -113.09
CA TYR A 11 8.47 -8.55 -111.83
C TYR A 11 8.09 -7.18 -111.22
N SER A 12 7.69 -7.12 -109.96
CA SER A 12 7.56 -5.87 -109.22
C SER A 12 8.63 -5.88 -108.19
N ALA A 13 9.53 -4.94 -108.21
CA ALA A 13 10.53 -4.72 -107.16
C ALA A 13 10.15 -3.49 -106.40
N ILE A 14 10.00 -3.65 -105.08
CA ILE A 14 9.79 -2.56 -104.16
C ILE A 14 11.11 -2.25 -103.45
N TYR A 15 11.65 -1.06 -103.65
CA TYR A 15 12.85 -0.59 -103.00
C TYR A 15 12.55 0.19 -101.76
N PHE A 16 13.10 -0.21 -100.66
CA PHE A 16 13.09 0.55 -99.42
C PHE A 16 14.47 1.19 -99.26
N SER A 17 14.47 2.41 -98.67
CA SER A 17 15.74 3.04 -98.36
C SER A 17 16.26 2.40 -97.03
N GLU A 18 17.58 2.18 -96.98
CA GLU A 18 18.27 1.70 -95.80
C GLU A 18 17.98 2.57 -94.56
N ASP A 19 17.85 3.88 -94.72
CA ASP A 19 17.53 4.85 -93.70
C ASP A 19 16.19 4.55 -92.97
N ALA A 20 15.22 3.97 -93.72
CA ALA A 20 13.91 3.63 -93.11
C ALA A 20 14.01 2.51 -92.08
N PHE A 21 14.85 1.52 -92.31
CA PHE A 21 15.14 0.44 -91.40
C PHE A 21 15.96 0.94 -90.18
N GLU A 22 16.95 1.79 -90.42
CA GLU A 22 17.78 2.42 -89.41
C GLU A 22 16.90 3.26 -88.43
N GLU A 23 15.96 4.05 -88.92
CA GLU A 23 15.06 4.84 -88.15
C GLU A 23 14.13 3.96 -87.25
N ILE A 24 13.63 2.83 -87.81
CA ILE A 24 12.79 1.89 -87.01
C ILE A 24 13.63 1.22 -85.96
N LEU A 25 14.83 0.78 -86.21
CA LEU A 25 15.72 0.11 -85.27
C LEU A 25 16.15 1.06 -84.12
N LYS A 26 16.32 2.36 -84.42
CA LYS A 26 16.62 3.37 -83.41
C LYS A 26 15.47 3.72 -82.52
N LYS A 27 14.26 3.68 -83.06
CA LYS A 27 13.05 4.18 -82.33
C LYS A 27 12.55 3.25 -81.24
N ASP A 28 12.81 1.95 -81.38
CA ASP A 28 12.22 0.94 -80.46
C ASP A 28 13.17 0.45 -79.36
N SER A 29 14.37 1.03 -79.21
CA SER A 29 15.28 0.61 -78.15
C SER A 29 14.81 1.17 -76.82
N THR A 30 14.33 0.28 -75.94
CA THR A 30 13.87 0.60 -74.59
C THR A 30 15.00 0.67 -73.54
N ILE A 31 16.17 0.08 -73.92
CA ILE A 31 17.37 0.02 -73.11
C ILE A 31 18.42 0.94 -73.67
N LYS A 32 18.97 1.82 -72.88
CA LYS A 32 20.06 2.70 -73.28
C LYS A 32 21.23 1.86 -73.72
N ASP A 33 21.81 2.23 -74.85
CA ASP A 33 22.94 1.51 -75.53
C ASP A 33 22.59 0.05 -75.98
N GLU A 34 21.33 -0.26 -76.25
CA GLU A 34 20.91 -1.45 -76.96
C GLU A 34 21.18 -1.25 -78.44
N PHE A 35 21.77 -2.25 -79.05
CA PHE A 35 22.09 -2.26 -80.49
C PHE A 35 21.24 -3.30 -81.19
N SER A 36 20.41 -2.87 -82.09
CA SER A 36 19.59 -3.74 -82.93
C SER A 36 20.07 -3.71 -84.37
N PHE A 37 20.12 -4.84 -85.02
CA PHE A 37 20.57 -4.96 -86.38
C PHE A 37 19.84 -6.09 -87.16
N LEU A 38 19.76 -5.95 -88.45
CA LEU A 38 19.17 -6.90 -89.40
C LEU A 38 20.25 -7.53 -90.24
N ILE A 39 20.22 -8.87 -90.42
CA ILE A 39 21.13 -9.66 -91.24
C ILE A 39 20.33 -10.65 -92.08
N ASN A 40 20.91 -11.09 -93.23
CA ASN A 40 20.37 -12.15 -94.07
C ASN A 40 20.97 -13.53 -93.68
N ASP A 41 20.54 -14.63 -94.34
CA ASP A 41 21.08 -15.98 -94.13
C ASP A 41 22.59 -16.11 -94.46
N ASP A 42 23.10 -15.27 -95.34
CA ASP A 42 24.54 -15.21 -95.72
C ASP A 42 25.35 -14.41 -94.67
N LEU A 43 24.70 -13.92 -93.62
CA LEU A 43 25.27 -13.10 -92.54
C LEU A 43 25.71 -11.68 -93.01
N ASP A 44 25.18 -11.20 -94.11
CA ASP A 44 25.41 -9.84 -94.53
C ASP A 44 24.53 -8.88 -93.77
N LEU A 45 25.09 -7.74 -93.33
CA LEU A 45 24.35 -6.69 -92.65
C LEU A 45 23.41 -6.00 -93.62
N ILE A 46 22.11 -5.99 -93.30
CA ILE A 46 21.10 -5.28 -94.10
C ILE A 46 20.93 -3.86 -93.53
N SER A 47 20.82 -3.71 -92.22
CA SER A 47 20.71 -2.42 -91.55
C SER A 47 21.06 -2.55 -90.07
N ALA A 48 21.48 -1.45 -89.42
CA ALA A 48 21.79 -1.42 -87.97
C ALA A 48 21.39 -0.11 -87.37
N SER A 49 21.03 -0.14 -86.09
CA SER A 49 20.73 1.07 -85.29
C SER A 49 21.96 1.98 -85.15
N ASP A 50 23.16 1.42 -85.11
CA ASP A 50 24.42 2.14 -85.15
C ASP A 50 25.44 1.43 -86.15
N PRO A 51 25.55 1.89 -87.37
CA PRO A 51 26.46 1.30 -88.37
C PRO A 51 27.93 1.34 -87.97
N SER A 52 28.35 2.22 -87.10
CA SER A 52 29.72 2.36 -86.63
C SER A 52 30.27 1.17 -85.88
N LEU A 53 29.39 0.40 -85.24
CA LEU A 53 29.77 -0.78 -84.50
C LEU A 53 30.05 -2.02 -85.37
N PHE A 54 29.70 -1.98 -86.64
CA PHE A 54 29.90 -3.10 -87.56
C PHE A 54 31.24 -3.15 -88.18
N SER A 55 32.10 -2.17 -88.01
CA SER A 55 33.45 -2.15 -88.57
C SER A 55 34.39 -3.26 -88.06
N ASN A 56 33.97 -4.06 -87.08
CA ASN A 56 34.80 -5.03 -86.36
C ASN A 56 34.27 -6.48 -86.34
N ASN A 57 33.58 -6.97 -87.37
CA ASN A 57 33.07 -8.36 -87.42
C ASN A 57 32.19 -8.81 -86.19
N LEU A 58 31.61 -7.89 -85.43
CA LEU A 58 30.83 -8.18 -84.17
C LEU A 58 29.57 -8.98 -84.48
N ALA A 59 28.89 -8.70 -85.62
CA ALA A 59 27.67 -9.39 -85.99
C ALA A 59 27.94 -10.87 -86.36
N ILE A 60 29.07 -11.14 -86.99
CA ILE A 60 29.46 -12.49 -87.40
C ILE A 60 29.77 -13.34 -86.16
N GLN A 61 30.40 -12.78 -85.16
CA GLN A 61 30.68 -13.48 -83.95
C GLN A 61 29.42 -13.75 -83.12
N ALA A 62 28.41 -12.87 -83.17
CA ALA A 62 27.13 -13.05 -82.50
C ALA A 62 26.36 -14.26 -83.01
N LEU A 63 26.40 -14.49 -84.28
CA LEU A 63 25.74 -15.61 -84.97
C LEU A 63 26.48 -16.93 -84.94
N GLN A 64 27.81 -16.88 -84.83
CA GLN A 64 28.64 -18.12 -84.77
C GLN A 64 28.45 -18.85 -83.43
N SER A 65 27.83 -18.23 -82.45
CA SER A 65 27.65 -18.83 -81.10
C SER A 65 26.51 -19.83 -81.05
N ASP A 66 25.42 -19.70 -81.76
CA ASP A 66 24.33 -20.67 -82.04
C ASP A 66 23.16 -20.02 -82.82
N PRO A 67 23.02 -20.19 -84.11
CA PRO A 67 21.90 -19.65 -84.87
C PRO A 67 20.55 -20.29 -84.59
N SER A 68 20.54 -21.42 -83.89
CA SER A 68 19.32 -22.20 -83.63
C SER A 68 18.60 -21.80 -82.34
N ALA A 69 19.22 -21.00 -81.50
CA ALA A 69 18.62 -20.51 -80.30
C ALA A 69 17.76 -19.25 -80.51
N SER A 70 16.71 -19.40 -81.32
CA SER A 70 15.84 -18.29 -81.67
C SER A 70 15.09 -17.80 -80.39
N GLY A 71 15.30 -16.53 -80.05
CA GLY A 71 14.52 -15.80 -79.08
C GLY A 71 15.00 -15.81 -77.64
N GLN A 72 16.17 -16.36 -77.34
CA GLN A 72 16.75 -16.29 -75.98
C GLN A 72 18.02 -15.46 -75.96
N PHE A 73 18.12 -14.56 -74.96
CA PHE A 73 19.35 -13.79 -74.74
C PHE A 73 20.44 -14.70 -74.17
N GLN A 74 21.56 -14.76 -74.83
CA GLN A 74 22.79 -15.47 -74.43
C GLN A 74 23.92 -14.48 -74.20
N LEU A 75 24.72 -14.75 -73.13
CA LEU A 75 25.91 -13.94 -72.87
C LEU A 75 27.03 -14.34 -73.84
N VAL A 76 27.40 -13.44 -74.71
CA VAL A 76 28.47 -13.64 -75.72
C VAL A 76 29.62 -12.69 -75.42
N ASN A 77 30.86 -13.18 -75.51
CA ASN A 77 32.07 -12.39 -75.30
C ASN A 77 32.65 -11.92 -76.66
N TYR A 78 32.71 -10.62 -76.80
CA TYR A 78 33.20 -9.96 -78.01
C TYR A 78 34.61 -9.36 -77.78
N GLY A 79 35.57 -10.18 -77.47
CA GLY A 79 36.97 -9.74 -77.23
C GLY A 79 37.04 -8.90 -75.96
N GLU A 80 37.01 -7.58 -76.08
CA GLU A 80 37.14 -6.66 -74.92
C GLU A 80 35.84 -6.41 -74.16
N PHE A 81 34.68 -6.74 -74.72
CA PHE A 81 33.40 -6.55 -74.00
C PHE A 81 32.50 -7.76 -74.11
N SER A 82 31.56 -7.89 -73.14
CA SER A 82 30.55 -8.94 -73.11
C SER A 82 29.19 -8.33 -73.29
N ALA A 83 28.32 -8.97 -74.04
CA ALA A 83 26.94 -8.52 -74.22
C ALA A 83 25.98 -9.70 -74.28
N TYR A 84 24.76 -9.44 -73.88
CA TYR A 84 23.62 -10.35 -74.05
C TYR A 84 23.09 -10.17 -75.47
N THR A 85 23.09 -11.22 -76.28
CA THR A 85 22.69 -11.21 -77.70
C THR A 85 21.52 -12.18 -77.87
N ALA A 86 20.51 -11.79 -78.63
CA ALA A 86 19.43 -12.63 -79.12
C ALA A 86 19.10 -12.32 -80.54
N CYS A 87 18.87 -13.34 -81.38
CA CYS A 87 18.47 -13.22 -82.74
C CYS A 87 17.09 -13.87 -82.97
N PHE A 88 16.25 -13.17 -83.68
CA PHE A 88 14.85 -13.56 -83.94
C PHE A 88 14.65 -13.65 -85.46
N PRO A 89 14.21 -14.78 -86.05
CA PRO A 89 13.90 -14.87 -87.48
C PRO A 89 12.67 -14.03 -87.84
N LEU A 90 12.72 -13.27 -88.90
CA LEU A 90 11.59 -12.51 -89.41
C LEU A 90 10.70 -13.38 -90.29
N LYS A 91 9.42 -13.42 -90.04
CA LYS A 91 8.46 -14.24 -90.82
C LYS A 91 8.46 -13.84 -92.30
N ASN A 92 8.44 -14.83 -93.18
CA ASN A 92 8.43 -14.70 -94.65
C ASN A 92 9.62 -14.01 -95.27
N THR A 93 10.74 -14.00 -94.55
CA THR A 93 12.05 -13.51 -95.10
C THR A 93 13.15 -14.43 -94.60
N ASP A 94 14.28 -14.39 -95.26
CA ASP A 94 15.50 -15.06 -94.80
C ASP A 94 16.36 -14.11 -93.94
N TRP A 95 15.72 -13.25 -93.20
CA TRP A 95 16.35 -12.23 -92.38
C TRP A 95 16.16 -12.51 -90.85
N TYR A 96 17.18 -12.10 -90.08
CA TYR A 96 17.19 -12.16 -88.63
C TYR A 96 17.32 -10.76 -88.06
N MET A 97 16.49 -10.46 -87.09
CA MET A 97 16.64 -9.29 -86.22
C MET A 97 17.42 -9.68 -85.02
N CYS A 98 18.54 -9.09 -84.76
CA CYS A 98 19.42 -9.33 -83.66
C CYS A 98 19.44 -8.12 -82.71
N SER A 99 19.38 -8.37 -81.42
CA SER A 99 19.55 -7.36 -80.40
C SER A 99 20.73 -7.70 -79.48
N LEU A 100 21.55 -6.69 -79.20
CA LEU A 100 22.75 -6.80 -78.38
C LEU A 100 22.70 -5.78 -77.24
N ILE A 101 22.74 -6.28 -76.02
CA ILE A 101 22.65 -5.46 -74.75
C ILE A 101 23.98 -5.62 -74.00
N PRO A 102 24.79 -4.57 -73.86
CA PRO A 102 26.05 -4.64 -73.14
C PRO A 102 25.84 -5.09 -71.69
N ARG A 103 26.66 -6.05 -71.18
CA ARG A 103 26.55 -6.60 -69.80
C ARG A 103 26.66 -5.55 -68.73
N ASN A 104 27.44 -4.52 -68.89
CA ASN A 104 27.61 -3.41 -67.93
C ASN A 104 26.33 -2.65 -67.76
N GLN A 105 25.45 -2.52 -68.78
CA GLN A 105 24.14 -1.88 -68.60
C GLN A 105 23.18 -2.70 -67.72
N VAL A 106 23.14 -4.01 -67.98
CA VAL A 106 22.32 -4.92 -67.18
C VAL A 106 22.82 -4.97 -65.71
N ALA A 107 24.13 -5.05 -65.51
CA ALA A 107 24.77 -5.03 -64.21
C ALA A 107 24.53 -3.68 -63.46
N GLY A 108 24.55 -2.55 -64.17
CA GLY A 108 24.31 -1.22 -63.62
C GLY A 108 22.90 -1.05 -63.10
N ILE A 109 21.90 -1.56 -63.79
CA ILE A 109 20.51 -1.54 -63.39
C ILE A 109 20.34 -2.37 -62.09
N GLY A 110 20.93 -3.58 -62.06
CA GLY A 110 20.88 -4.44 -60.85
C GLY A 110 21.51 -3.78 -59.65
N HIS A 111 22.65 -3.11 -59.82
CA HIS A 111 23.35 -2.41 -58.70
C HIS A 111 22.55 -1.22 -58.16
N SER A 112 21.96 -0.42 -59.04
CA SER A 112 21.12 0.71 -58.65
C SER A 112 19.88 0.27 -57.87
N VAL A 113 19.23 -0.81 -58.31
CA VAL A 113 18.05 -1.38 -57.60
C VAL A 113 18.44 -1.86 -56.21
N VAL A 114 19.50 -2.65 -56.08
CA VAL A 114 19.96 -3.15 -54.77
C VAL A 114 20.34 -2.01 -53.83
N THR A 115 21.05 -0.99 -54.35
CA THR A 115 21.44 0.18 -53.55
C THR A 115 20.22 0.97 -53.03
N ASN A 116 19.23 1.21 -53.90
CA ASN A 116 18.00 1.91 -53.52
C ASN A 116 17.21 1.12 -52.47
N PHE A 117 17.11 -0.19 -52.62
CA PHE A 117 16.48 -1.02 -51.59
C PHE A 117 17.27 -0.98 -50.29
N ALA A 118 18.59 -1.08 -50.30
CA ALA A 118 19.41 -1.02 -49.11
C ALA A 118 19.24 0.31 -48.32
N VAL A 119 19.24 1.43 -49.07
CA VAL A 119 19.02 2.76 -48.49
C VAL A 119 17.61 2.89 -47.89
N THR A 120 16.61 2.44 -48.66
CA THR A 120 15.21 2.52 -48.20
C THR A 120 14.97 1.67 -46.96
N TYR A 121 15.42 0.43 -46.93
CA TYR A 121 15.34 -0.44 -45.77
C TYR A 121 16.15 0.09 -44.58
N GLY A 122 17.33 0.66 -44.85
CA GLY A 122 18.13 1.33 -43.82
C GLY A 122 17.41 2.50 -43.18
N MET A 123 16.75 3.34 -43.96
CA MET A 123 15.93 4.45 -43.42
C MET A 123 14.72 3.95 -42.58
N ILE A 124 14.02 2.93 -43.09
CA ILE A 124 12.88 2.33 -42.36
C ILE A 124 13.36 1.73 -41.03
N ALA A 125 14.50 1.02 -41.04
CA ALA A 125 15.06 0.44 -39.80
C ALA A 125 15.46 1.50 -38.78
N LEU A 126 16.12 2.58 -39.23
CA LEU A 126 16.46 3.71 -38.34
C LEU A 126 15.23 4.39 -37.78
N PHE A 127 14.20 4.59 -38.61
CA PHE A 127 12.93 5.18 -38.13
C PHE A 127 12.21 4.27 -37.14
N ALA A 128 12.19 2.96 -37.38
CA ALA A 128 11.63 1.98 -36.46
C ALA A 128 12.39 1.96 -35.12
N LEU A 129 13.72 2.00 -35.14
CA LEU A 129 14.54 2.10 -33.92
C LEU A 129 14.28 3.39 -33.15
N PHE A 130 14.12 4.51 -33.86
CA PHE A 130 13.79 5.80 -33.22
C PHE A 130 12.44 5.75 -32.52
N ILE A 131 11.42 5.18 -33.17
CA ILE A 131 10.09 5.00 -32.56
C ILE A 131 10.19 4.07 -31.34
N ALA A 132 10.87 2.92 -31.49
CA ALA A 132 11.03 1.96 -30.40
C ALA A 132 11.74 2.58 -29.19
N TYR A 133 12.77 3.39 -29.42
CA TYR A 133 13.48 4.12 -28.37
C TYR A 133 12.55 5.09 -27.65
N LYS A 134 11.79 5.91 -28.39
CA LYS A 134 10.85 6.88 -27.79
C LYS A 134 9.72 6.22 -27.03
N LEU A 135 9.19 5.11 -27.52
CA LEU A 135 8.18 4.34 -26.81
C LEU A 135 8.74 3.73 -25.52
N SER A 136 9.94 3.15 -25.60
CA SER A 136 10.63 2.57 -24.43
C SER A 136 10.90 3.62 -23.36
N GLU A 137 11.40 4.80 -23.73
CA GLU A 137 11.64 5.92 -22.83
C GLU A 137 10.34 6.34 -22.12
N SER A 138 9.26 6.54 -22.86
CA SER A 138 7.95 6.94 -22.30
C SER A 138 7.36 5.92 -21.33
N ILE A 139 7.47 4.62 -21.62
CA ILE A 139 6.98 3.54 -20.74
C ILE A 139 7.87 3.44 -19.49
N ALA A 140 9.19 3.48 -19.67
CA ALA A 140 10.14 3.37 -18.57
C ALA A 140 9.99 4.50 -17.57
N ASP A 141 9.85 5.75 -18.01
CA ASP A 141 9.69 6.91 -17.13
C ASP A 141 8.44 6.81 -16.26
N ARG A 142 7.32 6.33 -16.81
CA ARG A 142 6.09 6.13 -16.06
C ARG A 142 6.23 5.02 -14.99
N ILE A 143 6.87 3.90 -15.34
CA ILE A 143 7.08 2.78 -14.40
C ILE A 143 8.03 3.21 -13.28
N ILE A 144 9.12 3.89 -13.61
CA ILE A 144 10.10 4.41 -12.65
C ILE A 144 9.44 5.41 -11.71
N GLY A 145 8.57 6.30 -12.22
CA GLY A 145 7.79 7.24 -11.41
C GLY A 145 6.95 6.54 -10.35
N VAL A 146 6.19 5.52 -10.74
CA VAL A 146 5.40 4.70 -9.78
C VAL A 146 6.32 3.99 -8.77
N ALA A 147 7.42 3.39 -9.24
CA ALA A 147 8.34 2.66 -8.36
C ALA A 147 9.02 3.58 -7.32
N LEU A 148 9.45 4.77 -7.72
CA LEU A 148 10.03 5.76 -6.81
C LEU A 148 9.02 6.23 -5.76
N GLN A 149 7.78 6.45 -6.16
CA GLN A 149 6.74 6.87 -5.25
C GLN A 149 6.35 5.76 -4.26
N MET A 150 6.36 4.49 -4.70
CA MET A 150 6.19 3.34 -3.81
C MET A 150 7.29 3.24 -2.75
N GLU A 151 8.51 3.67 -3.05
CA GLU A 151 9.60 3.70 -2.05
C GLU A 151 9.35 4.74 -0.95
N THR A 152 8.61 5.81 -1.23
CA THR A 152 8.28 6.83 -0.23
C THR A 152 7.38 6.29 0.88
N ILE A 153 6.55 5.27 0.61
CA ILE A 153 5.71 4.59 1.62
C ILE A 153 6.56 4.08 2.79
N ARG A 154 7.78 3.62 2.54
CA ARG A 154 8.69 3.13 3.59
C ARG A 154 9.22 4.25 4.50
N LYS A 155 9.13 5.50 4.09
CA LYS A 155 9.72 6.67 4.78
C LYS A 155 8.70 7.48 5.59
N GLY A 156 7.39 7.19 5.46
CA GLY A 156 6.37 7.94 6.18
C GLY A 156 5.02 7.95 5.45
N ARG A 157 4.31 9.07 5.51
CA ARG A 157 3.02 9.24 4.83
C ARG A 157 3.22 9.22 3.32
N PRO A 158 2.55 8.32 2.59
CA PRO A 158 2.65 8.27 1.15
C PRO A 158 1.92 9.44 0.51
N GLU A 159 2.52 9.99 -0.56
CA GLU A 159 1.92 11.02 -1.38
C GLU A 159 1.28 10.41 -2.64
N PRO A 160 0.16 10.96 -3.11
CA PRO A 160 -0.46 10.50 -4.35
C PRO A 160 0.40 10.87 -5.56
N LEU A 161 0.37 10.03 -6.60
CA LEU A 161 0.92 10.36 -7.92
C LEU A 161 0.05 11.43 -8.59
N GLU A 162 0.68 12.45 -9.17
CA GLU A 162 -0.02 13.39 -10.04
C GLU A 162 -0.48 12.67 -11.31
N LEU A 163 -1.79 12.57 -11.50
CA LEU A 163 -2.42 11.85 -12.61
C LEU A 163 -2.37 12.60 -13.95
N SER A 164 -1.50 13.61 -14.13
CA SER A 164 -1.44 14.40 -15.37
C SER A 164 -1.19 13.57 -16.63
N ASP A 165 -0.67 12.34 -16.51
CA ASP A 165 -0.35 11.42 -17.59
C ASP A 165 -0.88 9.99 -17.39
N ALA A 166 -1.92 9.81 -16.61
CA ALA A 166 -2.56 8.49 -16.48
C ALA A 166 -3.27 8.17 -17.80
N GLY A 167 -2.56 7.51 -18.70
CA GLY A 167 -3.15 6.92 -19.90
C GLY A 167 -4.24 5.89 -19.55
N ASN A 168 -5.10 5.56 -20.52
CA ASN A 168 -6.11 4.50 -20.37
C ASN A 168 -5.48 3.09 -20.60
N ASP A 169 -4.23 2.92 -20.21
CA ASP A 169 -3.45 1.69 -20.32
C ASP A 169 -3.25 1.02 -18.94
N GLU A 170 -2.54 -0.10 -18.93
CA GLU A 170 -2.25 -0.87 -17.71
C GLU A 170 -1.44 -0.05 -16.69
N ILE A 171 -0.63 0.89 -17.15
CA ILE A 171 0.15 1.79 -16.28
C ILE A 171 -0.80 2.81 -15.61
N GLY A 172 -1.81 3.29 -16.31
CA GLY A 172 -2.87 4.14 -15.77
C GLY A 172 -3.68 3.43 -14.68
N VAL A 173 -4.03 2.16 -14.89
CA VAL A 173 -4.69 1.33 -13.87
C VAL A 173 -3.80 1.14 -12.65
N LEU A 174 -2.50 0.87 -12.84
CA LEU A 174 -1.53 0.72 -11.76
C LEU A 174 -1.41 2.02 -10.94
N SER A 175 -1.29 3.17 -11.59
CA SER A 175 -1.23 4.49 -10.95
C SER A 175 -2.49 4.81 -10.17
N GLY A 176 -3.67 4.50 -10.72
CA GLY A 176 -4.96 4.67 -10.05
C GLY A 176 -5.08 3.77 -8.80
N THR A 177 -4.64 2.51 -8.90
CA THR A 177 -4.63 1.57 -7.78
C THR A 177 -3.66 2.03 -6.69
N TYR A 178 -2.48 2.54 -7.06
CA TYR A 178 -1.53 3.13 -6.12
C TYR A 178 -2.15 4.31 -5.36
N ASN A 179 -2.81 5.24 -6.06
CA ASN A 179 -3.45 6.40 -5.42
C ASN A 179 -4.58 5.99 -4.48
N TYR A 180 -5.37 4.97 -4.85
CA TYR A 180 -6.38 4.41 -3.97
C TYR A 180 -5.76 3.82 -2.69
N MET A 181 -4.70 3.01 -2.82
CA MET A 181 -3.99 2.46 -1.66
C MET A 181 -3.38 3.55 -0.79
N THR A 182 -2.79 4.59 -1.40
CA THR A 182 -2.22 5.75 -0.69
C THR A 182 -3.29 6.48 0.13
N ALA A 183 -4.47 6.71 -0.44
CA ALA A 183 -5.58 7.33 0.27
C ALA A 183 -6.05 6.49 1.45
N GLU A 184 -6.16 5.17 1.26
CA GLU A 184 -6.57 4.24 2.32
C GLU A 184 -5.53 4.15 3.44
N ILE A 185 -4.24 4.08 3.11
CA ILE A 185 -3.15 4.10 4.10
C ILE A 185 -3.19 5.40 4.93
N ASN A 186 -3.32 6.55 4.29
CA ASN A 186 -3.42 7.83 5.00
C ASN A 186 -4.66 7.88 5.91
N HIS A 187 -5.80 7.38 5.45
CA HIS A 187 -7.02 7.28 6.26
C HIS A 187 -6.81 6.38 7.49
N LEU A 188 -6.16 5.22 7.32
CA LEU A 188 -5.85 4.32 8.43
C LEU A 188 -4.87 4.94 9.43
N MET A 189 -3.84 5.65 8.97
CA MET A 189 -2.90 6.38 9.83
C MET A 189 -3.59 7.49 10.65
N ASP A 190 -4.49 8.25 10.02
CA ASP A 190 -5.27 9.27 10.72
C ASP A 190 -6.22 8.67 11.76
N TYR A 191 -6.82 7.51 11.44
CA TYR A 191 -7.67 6.76 12.38
C TYR A 191 -6.86 6.24 13.58
N GLU A 192 -5.68 5.64 13.34
CA GLU A 192 -4.78 5.16 14.39
C GLU A 192 -4.33 6.30 15.32
N GLU A 193 -3.94 7.45 14.74
CA GLU A 193 -3.54 8.62 15.52
C GLU A 193 -4.67 9.12 16.42
N LYS A 194 -5.91 9.19 15.91
CA LYS A 194 -7.08 9.57 16.68
C LYS A 194 -7.37 8.56 17.79
N ALA A 195 -7.36 7.27 17.49
CA ALA A 195 -7.59 6.21 18.46
C ALA A 195 -6.53 6.22 19.58
N ALA A 196 -5.25 6.41 19.22
CA ALA A 196 -4.17 6.53 20.21
C ALA A 196 -4.32 7.77 21.10
N LYS A 197 -4.79 8.89 20.54
CA LYS A 197 -5.07 10.11 21.32
C LYS A 197 -6.27 9.93 22.27
N GLU A 198 -7.33 9.29 21.81
CA GLU A 198 -8.50 8.99 22.62
C GLU A 198 -8.14 8.04 23.75
N LEU A 199 -7.35 7.00 23.48
CA LEU A 199 -6.85 6.07 24.48
C LEU A 199 -6.03 6.80 25.56
N ARG A 200 -5.05 7.62 25.17
CA ARG A 200 -4.25 8.42 26.11
C ARG A 200 -5.12 9.35 26.96
N ASN A 201 -6.13 9.98 26.35
CA ASN A 201 -7.06 10.84 27.08
C ASN A 201 -7.92 10.05 28.06
N ALA A 202 -8.35 8.84 27.68
CA ALA A 202 -9.09 7.95 28.58
C ALA A 202 -8.21 7.47 29.75
N GLU A 203 -6.97 7.07 29.47
CA GLU A 203 -5.99 6.71 30.51
C GLU A 203 -5.71 7.88 31.45
N PHE A 204 -5.52 9.10 30.90
CA PHE A 204 -5.31 10.29 31.71
C PHE A 204 -6.52 10.61 32.61
N ARG A 205 -7.75 10.50 32.07
CA ARG A 205 -8.97 10.66 32.88
C ARG A 205 -9.10 9.59 33.97
N ALA A 206 -8.76 8.35 33.65
CA ALA A 206 -8.76 7.25 34.62
C ALA A 206 -7.76 7.50 35.75
N LEU A 207 -6.54 7.94 35.44
CA LEU A 207 -5.53 8.33 36.41
C LEU A 207 -5.99 9.53 37.27
N GLN A 208 -6.58 10.55 36.65
CA GLN A 208 -7.08 11.72 37.36
C GLN A 208 -8.25 11.37 38.27
N ALA A 209 -9.09 10.40 37.90
CA ALA A 209 -10.20 9.95 38.71
C ALA A 209 -9.75 9.18 39.97
N GLN A 210 -8.53 8.66 40.01
CA GLN A 210 -7.94 8.02 41.19
C GLN A 210 -7.61 9.03 42.32
N ILE A 211 -7.44 10.31 41.96
CA ILE A 211 -7.29 11.38 42.96
C ILE A 211 -8.69 11.87 43.29
N ASN A 212 -9.17 11.65 44.53
CA ASN A 212 -10.40 12.29 44.99
C ASN A 212 -10.11 13.78 45.28
N PRO A 213 -10.48 14.74 44.38
CA PRO A 213 -10.12 16.15 44.57
C PRO A 213 -10.74 16.75 45.82
N HIS A 214 -11.93 16.31 46.15
CA HIS A 214 -12.65 16.80 47.33
C HIS A 214 -11.94 16.37 48.64
N PHE A 215 -11.45 15.15 48.72
CA PHE A 215 -10.66 14.70 49.87
C PHE A 215 -9.35 15.49 49.98
N LEU A 216 -8.65 15.75 48.87
CA LEU A 216 -7.43 16.54 48.88
C LEU A 216 -7.67 17.97 49.37
N TYR A 217 -8.64 18.68 48.78
CA TYR A 217 -8.95 20.05 49.21
C TYR A 217 -9.34 20.11 50.68
N ASN A 218 -10.18 19.21 51.13
CA ASN A 218 -10.60 19.18 52.53
C ASN A 218 -9.45 18.89 53.51
N THR A 219 -8.50 18.06 53.11
CA THR A 219 -7.32 17.75 53.95
C THR A 219 -6.36 18.95 53.97
N LEU A 220 -6.16 19.64 52.84
CA LEU A 220 -5.34 20.87 52.80
C LEU A 220 -5.97 22.01 53.63
N ASP A 221 -7.30 22.17 53.57
CA ASP A 221 -8.02 23.15 54.40
C ASP A 221 -7.88 22.85 55.90
N MET A 222 -7.96 21.59 56.27
CA MET A 222 -7.72 21.13 57.65
C MET A 222 -6.28 21.46 58.11
N ILE A 223 -5.29 21.15 57.27
CA ILE A 223 -3.87 21.46 57.55
C ILE A 223 -3.67 22.97 57.72
N ASN A 224 -4.29 23.79 56.86
CA ASN A 224 -4.25 25.25 56.99
C ASN A 224 -4.85 25.73 58.29
N TRP A 225 -6.02 25.19 58.71
CA TRP A 225 -6.65 25.52 59.98
C TRP A 225 -5.79 25.11 61.19
N LEU A 226 -5.19 23.90 61.18
CA LEU A 226 -4.27 23.44 62.22
C LEU A 226 -3.04 24.36 62.33
N SER A 227 -2.50 24.82 61.19
CA SER A 227 -1.37 25.76 61.14
C SER A 227 -1.74 27.10 61.75
N GLN A 228 -2.91 27.67 61.42
CA GLN A 228 -3.37 28.94 61.97
C GLN A 228 -3.67 28.84 63.49
N SER A 229 -4.05 27.65 63.94
CA SER A 229 -4.31 27.36 65.36
C SER A 229 -3.03 27.07 66.16
N GLY A 230 -1.84 27.14 65.55
CA GLY A 230 -0.56 26.92 66.22
C GLY A 230 -0.25 25.44 66.55
N GLN A 231 -0.98 24.49 65.99
CA GLN A 231 -0.82 23.05 66.28
C GLN A 231 0.23 22.41 65.37
N SER A 232 1.50 22.86 65.45
CA SER A 232 2.58 22.48 64.53
C SER A 232 2.87 20.97 64.47
N GLU A 233 2.70 20.25 65.59
CA GLU A 233 2.89 18.80 65.62
C GLU A 233 1.84 18.07 64.76
N LYS A 234 0.57 18.47 64.91
CA LYS A 234 -0.53 17.90 64.11
C LYS A 234 -0.43 18.27 62.62
N VAL A 235 0.09 19.46 62.31
CA VAL A 235 0.39 19.84 60.90
C VAL A 235 1.40 18.88 60.29
N THR A 236 2.49 18.58 61.02
CA THR A 236 3.53 17.68 60.56
C THR A 236 2.97 16.27 60.36
N GLU A 237 2.20 15.77 61.32
CA GLU A 237 1.55 14.46 61.24
C GLU A 237 0.59 14.36 60.05
N ALA A 238 -0.27 15.37 59.83
CA ALA A 238 -1.19 15.41 58.72
C ALA A 238 -0.47 15.40 57.37
N ILE A 239 0.61 16.19 57.21
CA ILE A 239 1.41 16.22 55.98
C ILE A 239 2.08 14.85 55.70
N GLN A 240 2.62 14.21 56.76
CA GLN A 240 3.23 12.89 56.62
C GLN A 240 2.21 11.82 56.25
N ALA A 241 1.03 11.81 56.90
CA ALA A 241 -0.06 10.91 56.58
C ALA A 241 -0.56 11.12 55.17
N LEU A 242 -0.78 12.37 54.72
CA LEU A 242 -1.22 12.72 53.37
C LEU A 242 -0.21 12.28 52.31
N THR A 243 1.10 12.49 52.57
CA THR A 243 2.16 12.09 51.64
C THR A 243 2.23 10.57 51.49
N ARG A 244 2.10 9.81 52.59
CA ARG A 244 2.08 8.34 52.52
C ARG A 244 0.80 7.84 51.85
N PHE A 245 -0.35 8.41 52.15
CA PHE A 245 -1.62 8.08 51.53
C PHE A 245 -1.55 8.22 50.01
N TYR A 246 -1.09 9.37 49.46
CA TYR A 246 -0.98 9.56 48.02
C TYR A 246 0.15 8.75 47.40
N ARG A 247 1.20 8.40 48.13
CA ARG A 247 2.25 7.48 47.61
C ARG A 247 1.68 6.09 47.40
N LEU A 248 0.85 5.58 48.31
CA LEU A 248 0.16 4.30 48.14
C LEU A 248 -0.91 4.37 47.03
N THR A 249 -1.57 5.52 46.84
CA THR A 249 -2.58 5.71 45.79
C THR A 249 -1.93 5.78 44.39
N LEU A 250 -0.79 6.44 44.24
CA LEU A 250 -0.17 6.79 42.94
C LEU A 250 1.14 6.04 42.63
N GLY A 251 1.66 5.28 43.58
CA GLY A 251 3.06 4.85 43.63
C GLY A 251 3.51 3.77 42.64
N SER A 252 2.62 3.07 41.96
CA SER A 252 2.97 2.18 40.84
C SER A 252 1.92 2.23 39.75
N ARG A 253 2.31 1.82 38.52
CA ARG A 253 1.38 1.70 37.38
C ARG A 253 0.51 0.44 37.46
N ASP A 254 0.78 -0.43 38.42
CA ASP A 254 0.11 -1.72 38.56
C ASP A 254 -1.26 -1.55 39.24
N LEU A 255 -2.26 -2.23 38.71
CA LEU A 255 -3.61 -2.24 39.20
C LEU A 255 -3.75 -3.11 40.47
N ILE A 256 -2.74 -3.84 40.86
CA ILE A 256 -2.66 -4.76 41.99
C ILE A 256 -1.80 -4.14 43.09
N SER A 257 -2.12 -4.41 44.31
CA SER A 257 -1.43 -4.00 45.55
C SER A 257 -1.33 -5.20 46.48
N THR A 258 -0.62 -5.05 47.58
CA THR A 258 -0.63 -6.04 48.65
C THR A 258 -1.74 -5.74 49.68
N VAL A 259 -2.17 -6.76 50.39
CA VAL A 259 -3.11 -6.58 51.52
C VAL A 259 -2.54 -5.61 52.56
N HIS A 260 -1.23 -5.69 52.85
CA HIS A 260 -0.54 -4.76 53.75
C HIS A 260 -0.70 -3.29 53.32
N ASP A 261 -0.47 -3.01 52.02
CA ASP A 261 -0.59 -1.64 51.51
C ASP A 261 -2.02 -1.13 51.54
N GLU A 262 -3.03 -1.97 51.27
CA GLU A 262 -4.44 -1.62 51.35
C GLU A 262 -4.88 -1.34 52.78
N VAL A 263 -4.45 -2.16 53.77
CA VAL A 263 -4.72 -1.93 55.21
C VAL A 263 -4.04 -0.62 55.68
N THR A 264 -2.78 -0.41 55.27
CA THR A 264 -2.08 0.84 55.59
C THR A 264 -2.76 2.05 54.98
N HIS A 265 -3.22 1.93 53.71
CA HIS A 265 -3.90 3.01 53.01
C HIS A 265 -5.21 3.45 53.73
N VAL A 266 -6.06 2.50 54.14
CA VAL A 266 -7.30 2.84 54.86
C VAL A 266 -7.04 3.34 56.28
N THR A 267 -5.99 2.86 56.92
CA THR A 267 -5.53 3.39 58.23
C THR A 267 -5.18 4.88 58.12
N LEU A 268 -4.39 5.25 57.11
CA LEU A 268 -4.02 6.65 56.85
C LEU A 268 -5.25 7.50 56.50
N TYR A 269 -6.20 6.94 55.71
CA TYR A 269 -7.46 7.62 55.40
C TYR A 269 -8.23 7.98 56.67
N ILE A 270 -8.44 7.01 57.55
CA ILE A 270 -9.16 7.24 58.82
C ILE A 270 -8.41 8.21 59.73
N GLN A 271 -7.06 8.11 59.83
CA GLN A 271 -6.25 9.05 60.57
C GLN A 271 -6.47 10.50 60.11
N LEU A 272 -6.46 10.76 58.82
CA LEU A 272 -6.74 12.10 58.24
C LEU A 272 -8.18 12.55 58.49
N GLN A 273 -9.14 11.63 58.41
CA GLN A 273 -10.54 11.96 58.71
C GLN A 273 -10.77 12.24 60.19
N ASN A 274 -10.10 11.52 61.11
CA ASN A 274 -10.15 11.77 62.54
C ASN A 274 -9.57 13.16 62.90
N MET A 275 -8.49 13.57 62.28
CA MET A 275 -7.97 14.93 62.44
C MET A 275 -8.97 15.99 61.98
N ARG A 276 -9.78 15.70 60.98
CA ARG A 276 -10.78 16.61 60.42
C ARG A 276 -12.06 16.66 61.25
N TYR A 277 -12.53 15.50 61.71
CA TYR A 277 -13.85 15.35 62.37
C TYR A 277 -13.76 15.10 63.91
N ASN A 278 -12.59 15.43 64.47
CA ASN A 278 -12.35 15.38 65.90
C ASN A 278 -12.55 14.00 66.54
N ASP A 279 -11.74 13.02 66.02
CA ASP A 279 -11.73 11.63 66.48
C ASP A 279 -13.14 10.97 66.38
N CYS A 280 -13.68 10.98 65.18
CA CYS A 280 -14.99 10.45 64.83
C CYS A 280 -15.07 8.92 64.72
N ALA A 281 -13.96 8.24 64.44
CA ALA A 281 -13.96 6.78 64.25
C ALA A 281 -12.73 6.11 64.86
N GLU A 282 -12.94 5.06 65.64
CA GLU A 282 -11.91 4.12 65.99
C GLU A 282 -11.78 3.06 64.89
N PHE A 283 -10.57 2.91 64.31
CA PHE A 283 -10.31 1.90 63.30
C PHE A 283 -9.43 0.79 63.86
N ILE A 284 -9.95 -0.44 63.79
CA ILE A 284 -9.28 -1.64 64.29
C ILE A 284 -9.05 -2.56 63.10
N ALA A 285 -7.79 -2.85 62.80
CA ALA A 285 -7.41 -3.83 61.77
C ALA A 285 -6.90 -5.11 62.46
N ASP A 286 -7.70 -6.15 62.42
CA ASP A 286 -7.34 -7.49 62.89
C ASP A 286 -7.14 -8.42 61.68
N VAL A 287 -6.04 -8.15 60.96
CA VAL A 287 -5.63 -8.92 59.77
C VAL A 287 -4.32 -9.61 60.11
N PRO A 288 -4.27 -10.95 60.06
CA PRO A 288 -3.05 -11.70 60.36
C PRO A 288 -1.88 -11.34 59.42
N PRO A 289 -0.64 -11.21 59.92
CA PRO A 289 0.52 -10.85 59.12
C PRO A 289 0.80 -11.84 57.95
N GLU A 290 0.30 -13.08 58.04
CA GLU A 290 0.41 -14.07 56.95
C GLU A 290 -0.34 -13.64 55.69
N LEU A 291 -1.30 -12.72 55.80
CA LEU A 291 -2.07 -12.18 54.70
C LEU A 291 -1.42 -10.97 54.02
N ASP A 292 -0.40 -10.36 54.64
CA ASP A 292 0.18 -9.10 54.18
C ASP A 292 0.73 -9.13 52.75
N SER A 293 1.30 -10.28 52.34
CA SER A 293 1.91 -10.45 51.01
C SER A 293 0.93 -10.84 49.89
N PHE A 294 -0.33 -11.16 50.24
CA PHE A 294 -1.28 -11.53 49.18
C PHE A 294 -1.70 -10.35 48.34
N SER A 295 -1.97 -10.64 47.08
CA SER A 295 -2.34 -9.67 46.04
C SER A 295 -3.82 -9.31 46.14
N ILE A 296 -4.12 -8.02 46.11
CA ILE A 296 -5.48 -7.47 46.06
C ILE A 296 -5.53 -6.29 45.09
N PRO A 297 -6.64 -6.08 44.36
CA PRO A 297 -6.78 -4.90 43.52
C PRO A 297 -6.71 -3.62 44.34
N ARG A 298 -5.93 -2.62 43.85
CA ARG A 298 -5.80 -1.33 44.53
C ARG A 298 -7.13 -0.68 44.84
N LEU A 299 -7.19 0.08 45.96
CA LEU A 299 -8.36 0.85 46.40
C LEU A 299 -9.58 -0.05 46.50
N THR A 300 -9.40 -1.27 47.06
CA THR A 300 -10.49 -2.21 47.29
C THR A 300 -11.16 -1.92 48.66
N PHE A 301 -10.39 -1.70 49.71
CA PHE A 301 -10.94 -1.42 51.05
C PHE A 301 -11.43 0.02 51.20
N GLN A 302 -10.80 0.99 50.55
CA GLN A 302 -11.09 2.41 50.71
C GLN A 302 -12.55 2.77 50.47
N PRO A 303 -13.24 2.40 49.36
CA PRO A 303 -14.64 2.74 49.14
C PRO A 303 -15.60 2.17 50.21
N ILE A 304 -15.23 1.01 50.78
CA ILE A 304 -16.03 0.35 51.82
C ILE A 304 -15.87 1.11 53.12
N VAL A 305 -14.63 1.41 53.53
CA VAL A 305 -14.31 2.18 54.74
C VAL A 305 -14.83 3.62 54.63
N GLU A 306 -14.77 4.24 53.48
CA GLU A 306 -15.34 5.56 53.21
C GLU A 306 -16.86 5.55 53.42
N ASN A 307 -17.56 4.54 52.91
CA ASN A 307 -19.01 4.38 53.17
C ASN A 307 -19.32 4.14 54.62
N ALA A 308 -18.57 3.26 55.30
CA ALA A 308 -18.75 3.02 56.73
C ALA A 308 -18.62 4.30 57.57
N LEU A 309 -17.60 5.13 57.24
CA LEU A 309 -17.39 6.39 57.93
C LEU A 309 -18.47 7.43 57.60
N LEU A 310 -18.63 7.78 56.29
CA LEU A 310 -19.46 8.92 55.90
C LEU A 310 -20.95 8.63 55.93
N HIS A 311 -21.35 7.40 55.64
CA HIS A 311 -22.77 6.99 55.58
C HIS A 311 -23.22 6.09 56.73
N GLY A 312 -22.28 5.51 57.48
CA GLY A 312 -22.55 4.79 58.72
C GLY A 312 -22.38 5.70 59.93
N ILE A 313 -21.14 5.95 60.33
CA ILE A 313 -20.81 6.62 61.63
C ILE A 313 -21.21 8.08 61.60
N MET A 314 -20.92 8.85 60.57
CA MET A 314 -21.23 10.29 60.52
C MET A 314 -22.73 10.59 60.44
N MET A 315 -23.59 9.57 60.20
CA MET A 315 -25.07 9.69 60.28
C MET A 315 -25.65 9.44 61.62
N LYS A 316 -24.87 8.95 62.63
CA LYS A 316 -25.28 8.85 64.04
C LYS A 316 -25.37 10.24 64.63
N GLU A 317 -26.23 10.39 65.68
CA GLU A 317 -26.35 11.63 66.42
C GLU A 317 -25.04 12.03 67.12
N GLU A 318 -24.31 11.05 67.66
CA GLU A 318 -23.04 11.24 68.35
C GLU A 318 -21.85 11.44 67.37
N LYS A 319 -22.01 11.09 66.08
CA LYS A 319 -20.99 11.10 65.10
C LYS A 319 -19.69 10.42 65.53
N LYS A 320 -19.80 9.37 66.32
CA LYS A 320 -18.72 8.53 66.81
C LYS A 320 -19.06 7.05 66.64
N GLY A 321 -18.04 6.26 66.34
CA GLY A 321 -18.22 4.82 66.17
C GLY A 321 -16.90 4.07 65.86
N THR A 322 -17.04 2.79 65.63
CA THR A 322 -15.94 1.87 65.45
C THR A 322 -16.05 1.23 64.00
N ILE A 323 -14.95 1.14 63.30
CA ILE A 323 -14.84 0.36 62.08
C ILE A 323 -13.84 -0.76 62.34
N LEU A 324 -14.25 -2.01 62.16
CA LEU A 324 -13.44 -3.20 62.34
C LEU A 324 -13.19 -3.85 60.96
N LEU A 325 -11.94 -4.05 60.62
CA LEU A 325 -11.49 -4.85 59.46
C LEU A 325 -10.87 -6.15 59.99
N THR A 326 -11.47 -7.28 59.67
CA THR A 326 -10.91 -8.61 59.96
C THR A 326 -10.64 -9.38 58.68
N GLY A 327 -9.68 -10.30 58.70
CA GLY A 327 -9.36 -11.11 57.53
C GLY A 327 -8.85 -12.50 57.91
N TRP A 328 -9.16 -13.50 57.10
CA TRP A 328 -8.61 -14.85 57.25
C TRP A 328 -8.56 -15.59 55.92
N LYS A 329 -7.73 -16.65 55.87
CA LYS A 329 -7.65 -17.54 54.70
C LYS A 329 -8.67 -18.68 54.89
N GLU A 330 -9.48 -18.91 53.86
CA GLU A 330 -10.47 -19.98 53.81
C GLU A 330 -10.17 -20.88 52.56
N GLY A 331 -9.38 -21.92 52.74
CA GLY A 331 -8.92 -22.76 51.63
C GLY A 331 -8.07 -22.01 50.62
N ASN A 332 -8.56 -21.89 49.39
CA ASN A 332 -7.90 -21.14 48.31
C ASN A 332 -8.42 -19.69 48.21
N ASP A 333 -9.27 -19.27 49.10
CA ASP A 333 -9.83 -17.92 49.11
C ASP A 333 -9.34 -17.13 50.33
N ILE A 334 -9.38 -15.81 50.27
CA ILE A 334 -9.24 -14.92 51.44
C ILE A 334 -10.57 -14.22 51.61
N VAL A 335 -11.02 -14.16 52.84
CA VAL A 335 -12.23 -13.46 53.23
C VAL A 335 -11.84 -12.30 54.15
N PHE A 336 -12.33 -11.11 53.83
CA PHE A 336 -12.26 -9.94 54.69
C PHE A 336 -13.67 -9.53 55.09
N ILE A 337 -13.82 -9.08 56.32
CA ILE A 337 -15.06 -8.46 56.82
C ILE A 337 -14.71 -7.05 57.27
N ILE A 338 -15.45 -6.07 56.76
CA ILE A 338 -15.42 -4.68 57.24
C ILE A 338 -16.76 -4.39 57.84
N SER A 339 -16.79 -4.17 59.16
CA SER A 339 -18.00 -3.87 59.93
C SER A 339 -17.94 -2.51 60.57
N ASP A 340 -19.06 -1.78 60.59
CA ASP A 340 -19.23 -0.53 61.27
C ASP A 340 -20.43 -0.62 62.24
N ASP A 341 -20.37 0.13 63.31
CA ASP A 341 -21.47 0.32 64.25
C ASP A 341 -22.35 1.57 63.95
N GLY A 342 -22.40 1.93 62.66
CA GLY A 342 -23.08 3.11 62.13
C GLY A 342 -24.60 3.04 62.13
N ALA A 343 -25.21 3.94 61.36
CA ALA A 343 -26.70 4.07 61.31
C ALA A 343 -27.36 2.86 60.62
N GLY A 344 -26.60 2.00 59.94
CA GLY A 344 -27.09 0.88 59.11
C GLY A 344 -27.85 1.32 57.88
N ILE A 345 -28.20 0.34 57.05
CA ILE A 345 -28.83 0.53 55.75
C ILE A 345 -30.23 -0.11 55.76
N PRO A 346 -31.28 0.61 55.37
CA PRO A 346 -32.62 0.03 55.25
C PRO A 346 -32.67 -1.11 54.22
N PRO A 347 -33.42 -2.20 54.45
CA PRO A 347 -33.47 -3.35 53.57
C PRO A 347 -33.83 -3.00 52.10
N GLU A 348 -34.69 -2.02 51.91
CA GLU A 348 -35.16 -1.54 50.59
C GLU A 348 -34.01 -0.95 49.72
N LYS A 349 -32.93 -0.46 50.37
CA LYS A 349 -31.77 0.11 49.72
C LYS A 349 -30.64 -0.90 49.55
N LEU A 350 -30.64 -1.98 50.33
CA LEU A 350 -29.56 -2.96 50.35
C LEU A 350 -29.46 -3.70 49.00
N ASP A 351 -30.59 -4.13 48.43
CA ASP A 351 -30.66 -4.83 47.14
C ASP A 351 -30.20 -3.94 45.97
N SER A 352 -30.45 -2.63 46.07
CA SER A 352 -30.09 -1.66 45.05
C SER A 352 -28.61 -1.26 45.03
N LEU A 353 -27.85 -1.54 46.12
CA LEU A 353 -26.42 -1.19 46.22
C LEU A 353 -25.52 -1.98 45.28
N LEU A 354 -25.92 -3.21 44.96
CA LEU A 354 -25.16 -4.11 44.10
C LEU A 354 -25.79 -4.31 42.70
N ASP A 355 -26.94 -3.67 42.43
CA ASP A 355 -27.71 -3.87 41.22
C ASP A 355 -27.02 -3.19 40.03
N GLU A 356 -26.64 -3.99 39.02
CA GLU A 356 -25.90 -3.55 37.81
C GLU A 356 -26.73 -2.62 36.91
N HIS A 357 -28.07 -2.64 37.04
CA HIS A 357 -28.99 -1.90 36.15
C HIS A 357 -29.27 -0.46 36.63
N THR A 358 -28.91 -0.09 37.83
CA THR A 358 -29.19 1.26 38.38
C THR A 358 -28.23 2.33 37.87
N GLN A 359 -27.17 1.95 37.14
CA GLN A 359 -26.15 2.88 36.56
C GLN A 359 -26.62 3.67 35.32
N ALA A 360 -27.72 3.30 34.68
CA ALA A 360 -28.17 3.91 33.40
C ALA A 360 -28.98 5.21 33.58
N VAL A 361 -29.33 5.62 34.80
CA VAL A 361 -30.07 6.86 35.02
C VAL A 361 -29.13 7.98 35.46
N VAL A 362 -28.71 8.75 34.48
CA VAL A 362 -27.99 10.02 34.67
C VAL A 362 -28.85 10.95 35.55
N GLY A 363 -28.51 11.07 36.82
CA GLY A 363 -29.17 12.01 37.72
C GLY A 363 -29.33 11.60 39.20
N SER A 364 -29.13 10.33 39.56
CA SER A 364 -29.14 9.92 40.96
C SER A 364 -27.75 10.06 41.58
N SER A 365 -27.65 10.88 42.59
CA SER A 365 -26.49 11.27 43.43
C SER A 365 -25.33 10.27 43.41
N SER A 366 -24.11 10.78 43.16
CA SER A 366 -22.77 10.14 43.10
C SER A 366 -22.34 9.26 44.29
N ARG A 367 -23.25 8.93 45.21
CA ARG A 367 -22.93 8.43 46.56
C ARG A 367 -22.70 6.93 46.69
N HIS A 368 -23.08 6.13 45.69
CA HIS A 368 -22.95 4.65 45.76
C HIS A 368 -22.07 4.04 44.67
N ILE A 369 -21.46 4.90 43.81
CA ILE A 369 -20.68 4.48 42.64
C ILE A 369 -19.40 3.73 43.04
N GLY A 370 -18.77 4.09 44.15
CA GLY A 370 -17.49 3.52 44.57
C GLY A 370 -17.56 2.02 44.91
N VAL A 371 -18.53 1.61 45.70
CA VAL A 371 -18.66 0.21 46.16
C VAL A 371 -19.15 -0.70 45.06
N SER A 372 -20.13 -0.25 44.27
CA SER A 372 -20.60 -0.99 43.09
C SER A 372 -19.48 -1.22 42.06
N ASN A 373 -18.67 -0.19 41.79
CA ASN A 373 -17.51 -0.30 40.92
C ASN A 373 -16.46 -1.29 41.44
N THR A 374 -16.24 -1.30 42.78
CA THR A 374 -15.33 -2.28 43.40
C THR A 374 -15.85 -3.70 43.22
N ASN A 375 -17.15 -3.94 43.44
CA ASN A 375 -17.75 -5.25 43.21
C ASN A 375 -17.64 -5.71 41.75
N LEU A 376 -17.97 -4.84 40.80
CA LEU A 376 -17.85 -5.14 39.37
C LEU A 376 -16.40 -5.45 38.99
N ARG A 377 -15.43 -4.69 39.49
CA ARG A 377 -14.00 -4.90 39.23
C ARG A 377 -13.54 -6.25 39.79
N LEU A 378 -13.93 -6.64 40.99
CA LEU A 378 -13.59 -7.93 41.59
C LEU A 378 -14.19 -9.10 40.80
N LYS A 379 -15.46 -9.00 40.41
CA LYS A 379 -16.11 -10.01 39.55
C LYS A 379 -15.48 -10.12 38.16
N SER A 380 -15.07 -9.01 37.61
CA SER A 380 -14.39 -8.98 36.29
C SER A 380 -13.00 -9.61 36.31
N LEU A 381 -12.24 -9.40 37.40
CA LEU A 381 -10.89 -9.92 37.57
C LEU A 381 -10.85 -11.40 37.94
N TYR A 382 -11.75 -11.80 38.88
CA TYR A 382 -11.66 -13.10 39.54
C TYR A 382 -12.82 -14.04 39.23
N GLY A 383 -13.86 -13.55 38.55
CA GLY A 383 -15.05 -14.31 38.21
C GLY A 383 -16.22 -14.06 39.18
N SER A 384 -17.41 -14.52 38.78
CA SER A 384 -18.69 -14.19 39.45
C SER A 384 -18.85 -14.72 40.90
N LYS A 385 -18.03 -15.69 41.31
CA LYS A 385 -18.06 -16.24 42.69
C LYS A 385 -17.40 -15.29 43.70
N TYR A 386 -16.61 -14.31 43.25
CA TYR A 386 -15.91 -13.33 44.07
C TYR A 386 -16.64 -11.99 44.05
N GLY A 387 -16.31 -11.12 45.02
CA GLY A 387 -16.91 -9.80 45.12
C GLY A 387 -17.36 -9.46 46.55
N LEU A 388 -18.34 -8.59 46.62
CA LEU A 388 -18.86 -8.05 47.89
C LEU A 388 -20.24 -8.60 48.20
N SER A 389 -20.50 -8.85 49.48
CA SER A 389 -21.84 -9.09 50.03
C SER A 389 -22.06 -8.21 51.26
N PHE A 390 -23.31 -7.82 51.53
CA PHE A 390 -23.68 -6.88 52.56
C PHE A 390 -24.71 -7.51 53.52
N THR A 391 -24.50 -7.27 54.80
CA THR A 391 -25.49 -7.51 55.86
C THR A 391 -25.62 -6.23 56.68
N SER A 392 -26.81 -5.71 56.83
CA SER A 392 -27.01 -4.46 57.56
C SER A 392 -28.35 -4.47 58.33
N VAL A 393 -28.31 -3.88 59.50
CA VAL A 393 -29.49 -3.69 60.34
C VAL A 393 -29.59 -2.21 60.73
N PRO A 394 -30.69 -1.53 60.37
CA PRO A 394 -30.89 -0.12 60.78
C PRO A 394 -30.65 0.12 62.26
N GLY A 395 -29.77 1.07 62.58
CA GLY A 395 -29.39 1.45 63.95
C GLY A 395 -28.37 0.52 64.62
N GLN A 396 -27.91 -0.55 63.95
CA GLN A 396 -26.89 -1.46 64.49
C GLN A 396 -25.57 -1.49 63.64
N GLY A 397 -25.63 -0.92 62.47
CA GLY A 397 -24.45 -0.86 61.54
C GLY A 397 -24.53 -1.72 60.31
N THR A 398 -23.39 -1.82 59.64
CA THR A 398 -23.27 -2.58 58.37
C THR A 398 -22.04 -3.48 58.41
N GLU A 399 -22.17 -4.66 57.87
CA GLU A 399 -21.09 -5.62 57.64
C GLU A 399 -20.96 -5.89 56.15
N VAL A 400 -19.75 -5.71 55.61
CA VAL A 400 -19.39 -5.96 54.21
C VAL A 400 -18.40 -7.11 54.17
N THR A 401 -18.79 -8.21 53.59
CA THR A 401 -17.90 -9.35 53.33
C THR A 401 -17.31 -9.26 51.94
N LEU A 402 -16.00 -9.30 51.85
CA LEU A 402 -15.21 -9.33 50.63
C LEU A 402 -14.57 -10.71 50.51
N ARG A 403 -14.74 -11.40 49.35
CA ARG A 403 -14.08 -12.65 49.03
C ARG A 403 -13.25 -12.51 47.79
N ILE A 404 -11.96 -12.90 47.88
CA ILE A 404 -10.99 -12.92 46.77
C ILE A 404 -10.22 -14.24 46.74
N PRO A 405 -9.59 -14.63 45.62
CA PRO A 405 -8.68 -15.77 45.60
C PRO A 405 -7.39 -15.46 46.37
N ALA A 406 -6.80 -16.47 47.02
CA ALA A 406 -5.51 -16.35 47.69
C ALA A 406 -4.38 -16.43 46.67
N LEU A 407 -4.00 -15.29 46.06
CA LEU A 407 -2.90 -15.16 45.10
C LEU A 407 -1.73 -14.48 45.81
N GLU A 408 -0.61 -15.17 45.96
CA GLU A 408 0.67 -14.57 46.36
C GLU A 408 1.27 -13.90 45.13
N ASP A 409 1.95 -12.78 45.31
CA ASP A 409 2.54 -12.00 44.21
C ASP A 409 3.58 -12.84 43.47
N GLU A 410 3.28 -13.25 42.23
CA GLU A 410 4.19 -13.78 41.24
C GLU A 410 4.39 -12.73 40.12
N PHE A 411 4.59 -11.44 40.48
CA PHE A 411 4.89 -10.40 39.46
C PHE A 411 6.19 -9.69 39.75
#